data_a948f9dff09011fe2102af34bd567b9b
#
_entry.id   a948f9dff09011fe2102af34bd567b9b
#
_cell.length_a   1.000
_cell.length_b   1.000
_cell.length_c   1.000
_cell.angle_alpha   90.00
_cell.angle_beta   90.00
_cell.angle_gamma   90.00
#
_symmetry.space_group_name_H-M   'P 1'
#
loop_
_entity.id
_entity.type
_entity.pdbx_description
1 polymer ?
#
loop_
_entity_poly.entity_id
_entity_poly.type
_entity_poly.pdbx_seq_one_letter_code
_entity_poly.pdbx_strand_id
1 'polypeptide(L)'
;MELIFYLKPKKILDIGTGFGKYGFLSREYLDIWGRQNHDYNEHYCIIDGIEVFEKYITPVHDYIYDNIYIGNAKDLLPTLDEKYDLILLIDVLEHFDYDGGLKILSECKKVGRNIIISTPKDIGNQKGSRGNVFETHKFQWKKKHFEMYKKKFFVSNNKSLIYFIGEDAYKVRNNIKTSKSKIKAKFKQYFPSIYKLLGKN
;
A
#
# COMPACT_ATOMS: atom_id res chain seq x y z
N MET A 1 -3.74 -4.36 -3.82
CA MET A 1 -5.07 -3.81 -4.25
C MET A 1 -6.23 -4.32 -3.41
N GLU A 2 -6.34 -5.64 -3.10
CA GLU A 2 -7.44 -6.18 -2.29
C GLU A 2 -7.66 -5.39 -0.97
N LEU A 3 -6.60 -4.97 -0.30
CA LEU A 3 -6.66 -4.18 0.93
C LEU A 3 -7.31 -2.80 0.72
N ILE A 4 -6.94 -2.11 -0.35
CA ILE A 4 -7.48 -0.79 -0.72
C ILE A 4 -8.96 -0.93 -1.07
N PHE A 5 -9.31 -1.92 -1.89
CA PHE A 5 -10.68 -2.19 -2.29
C PHE A 5 -11.63 -2.43 -1.10
N TYR A 6 -11.19 -3.20 -0.07
CA TYR A 6 -12.03 -3.44 1.12
C TYR A 6 -12.00 -2.31 2.14
N LEU A 7 -10.95 -1.48 2.15
CA LEU A 7 -10.89 -0.30 3.00
C LEU A 7 -11.78 0.83 2.47
N LYS A 8 -11.77 1.05 1.14
CA LYS A 8 -12.46 2.15 0.44
C LYS A 8 -12.07 3.53 1.01
N PRO A 9 -10.79 3.87 1.03
CA PRO A 9 -10.33 5.16 1.51
C PRO A 9 -10.82 6.29 0.58
N LYS A 10 -11.08 7.47 1.14
CA LYS A 10 -11.41 8.69 0.38
C LYS A 10 -10.19 9.57 0.17
N LYS A 11 -9.17 9.43 1.00
CA LYS A 11 -7.92 10.19 0.90
C LYS A 11 -6.72 9.28 1.15
N ILE A 12 -5.81 9.21 0.17
CA ILE A 12 -4.62 8.35 0.17
C ILE A 12 -3.37 9.22 0.07
N LEU A 13 -2.33 8.86 0.82
CA LEU A 13 -0.97 9.35 0.61
C LEU A 13 -0.10 8.17 0.14
N ASP A 14 0.43 8.27 -1.07
CA ASP A 14 1.34 7.30 -1.66
C ASP A 14 2.79 7.79 -1.50
N ILE A 15 3.55 7.15 -0.62
CA ILE A 15 4.93 7.54 -0.32
C ILE A 15 5.88 6.66 -1.14
N GLY A 16 6.74 7.31 -1.94
CA GLY A 16 7.59 6.66 -2.93
C GLY A 16 6.77 6.26 -4.14
N THR A 17 6.18 7.25 -4.80
CA THR A 17 5.26 7.02 -5.93
C THR A 17 5.91 6.23 -7.08
N GLY A 18 7.25 6.33 -7.22
CA GLY A 18 7.96 5.76 -8.34
C GLY A 18 7.38 6.28 -9.66
N PHE A 19 6.90 5.41 -10.53
CA PHE A 19 6.24 5.82 -11.77
C PHE A 19 4.70 5.92 -11.65
N GLY A 20 4.14 5.89 -10.46
CA GLY A 20 2.71 6.09 -10.20
C GLY A 20 1.85 4.82 -10.14
N LYS A 21 2.44 3.63 -10.05
CA LYS A 21 1.74 2.34 -10.11
C LYS A 21 0.59 2.23 -9.12
N TYR A 22 0.82 2.54 -7.86
CA TYR A 22 -0.20 2.33 -6.81
C TYR A 22 -1.24 3.44 -6.79
N GLY A 23 -0.87 4.65 -7.15
CA GLY A 23 -1.81 5.72 -7.43
C GLY A 23 -2.76 5.35 -8.56
N PHE A 24 -2.23 4.92 -9.73
CA PHE A 24 -3.02 4.47 -10.87
C PHE A 24 -4.00 3.34 -10.51
N LEU A 25 -3.50 2.30 -9.85
CA LEU A 25 -4.35 1.18 -9.44
C LEU A 25 -5.41 1.61 -8.40
N SER A 26 -5.10 2.60 -7.57
CA SER A 26 -6.09 3.13 -6.61
C SER A 26 -7.21 3.88 -7.34
N ARG A 27 -6.89 4.69 -8.37
CA ARG A 27 -7.89 5.31 -9.25
C ARG A 27 -8.79 4.26 -9.88
N GLU A 28 -8.20 3.23 -10.50
CA GLU A 28 -8.95 2.16 -11.17
C GLU A 28 -9.97 1.50 -10.22
N TYR A 29 -9.54 1.13 -9.01
CA TYR A 29 -10.41 0.38 -8.09
C TYR A 29 -11.35 1.25 -7.25
N LEU A 30 -11.06 2.53 -7.04
CA LEU A 30 -11.87 3.40 -6.18
C LEU A 30 -12.77 4.34 -6.98
N ASP A 31 -12.27 4.85 -8.09
CA ASP A 31 -12.99 5.84 -8.88
C ASP A 31 -13.75 5.22 -10.05
N ILE A 32 -13.21 4.17 -10.69
CA ILE A 32 -13.77 3.60 -11.92
C ILE A 32 -14.58 2.33 -11.64
N TRP A 33 -13.98 1.36 -10.93
CA TRP A 33 -14.61 0.05 -10.71
C TRP A 33 -15.86 0.12 -9.82
N GLY A 34 -16.96 -0.45 -10.32
CA GLY A 34 -18.21 -0.54 -9.56
C GLY A 34 -19.09 0.71 -9.64
N ARG A 35 -18.76 1.68 -10.46
CA ARG A 35 -19.63 2.84 -10.75
C ARG A 35 -20.35 2.63 -12.08
N GLN A 36 -21.67 2.82 -12.09
CA GLN A 36 -22.50 2.63 -13.30
C GLN A 36 -22.35 3.78 -14.31
N ASN A 37 -22.13 5.01 -13.80
CA ASN A 37 -21.90 6.21 -14.61
C ASN A 37 -20.64 6.88 -14.10
N HIS A 38 -19.47 6.52 -14.64
CA HIS A 38 -18.21 7.16 -14.30
C HIS A 38 -17.72 7.99 -15.49
N ASP A 39 -17.24 9.19 -15.18
CA ASP A 39 -16.42 9.97 -16.09
C ASP A 39 -14.95 9.74 -15.68
N TYR A 40 -14.10 9.40 -16.63
CA TYR A 40 -12.67 9.20 -16.39
C TYR A 40 -11.94 10.48 -15.94
N ASN A 41 -12.59 11.64 -16.10
CA ASN A 41 -12.06 12.92 -15.62
C ASN A 41 -12.57 13.28 -14.22
N GLU A 42 -13.45 12.48 -13.62
CA GLU A 42 -13.96 12.71 -12.27
C GLU A 42 -13.22 11.81 -11.26
N HIS A 43 -12.50 12.43 -10.35
CA HIS A 43 -11.82 11.77 -9.24
C HIS A 43 -12.60 11.96 -7.94
N TYR A 44 -12.93 10.85 -7.28
CA TYR A 44 -13.68 10.85 -6.01
C TYR A 44 -12.79 10.55 -4.81
N CYS A 45 -11.69 9.84 -5.04
CA CYS A 45 -10.65 9.60 -4.05
C CYS A 45 -9.54 10.63 -4.25
N ILE A 46 -9.20 11.38 -3.23
CA ILE A 46 -8.01 12.24 -3.25
C ILE A 46 -6.79 11.35 -3.09
N ILE A 47 -5.83 11.45 -4.00
CA ILE A 47 -4.58 10.70 -3.96
C ILE A 47 -3.43 11.68 -4.06
N ASP A 48 -2.73 11.88 -2.95
CA ASP A 48 -1.50 12.67 -2.90
C ASP A 48 -0.28 11.75 -2.94
N GLY A 49 0.82 12.23 -3.49
CA GLY A 49 2.07 11.50 -3.60
C GLY A 49 3.26 12.21 -2.96
N ILE A 50 4.21 11.45 -2.44
CA ILE A 50 5.56 11.94 -2.08
C ILE A 50 6.57 11.16 -2.92
N GLU A 51 7.47 11.89 -3.60
CA GLU A 51 8.57 11.30 -4.36
C GLU A 51 9.87 12.07 -4.09
N VAL A 52 10.93 11.34 -3.74
CA VAL A 52 12.23 11.95 -3.45
C VAL A 52 13.07 12.19 -4.69
N PHE A 53 12.84 11.41 -5.74
CA PHE A 53 13.60 11.48 -6.97
C PHE A 53 12.78 12.10 -8.10
N GLU A 54 12.84 13.41 -8.21
CA GLU A 54 12.06 14.21 -9.15
C GLU A 54 12.06 13.69 -10.59
N LYS A 55 13.15 13.04 -11.05
CA LYS A 55 13.26 12.47 -12.38
C LYS A 55 12.28 11.30 -12.66
N TYR A 56 11.63 10.76 -11.63
CA TYR A 56 10.58 9.76 -11.81
C TYR A 56 9.23 10.39 -12.16
N ILE A 57 9.06 11.69 -11.93
CA ILE A 57 7.82 12.39 -12.22
C ILE A 57 7.67 12.57 -13.74
N THR A 58 6.52 12.20 -14.24
CA THR A 58 6.15 12.24 -15.65
C THR A 58 4.71 12.76 -15.78
N PRO A 59 4.22 13.14 -16.96
CA PRO A 59 2.83 13.58 -17.14
C PRO A 59 1.77 12.57 -16.69
N VAL A 60 2.11 11.29 -16.52
CA VAL A 60 1.22 10.28 -15.95
C VAL A 60 0.87 10.60 -14.50
N HIS A 61 1.80 11.19 -13.76
CA HIS A 61 1.57 11.58 -12.36
C HIS A 61 0.54 12.70 -12.25
N ASP A 62 0.55 13.66 -13.18
CA ASP A 62 -0.40 14.78 -13.20
C ASP A 62 -1.86 14.31 -13.37
N TYR A 63 -2.05 13.18 -14.06
CA TYR A 63 -3.37 12.56 -14.20
C TYR A 63 -3.76 11.73 -12.96
N ILE A 64 -2.79 11.10 -12.31
CA ILE A 64 -3.04 10.14 -11.21
C ILE A 64 -3.24 10.86 -9.87
N TYR A 65 -2.34 11.80 -9.54
CA TYR A 65 -2.28 12.42 -8.22
C TYR A 65 -2.92 13.79 -8.20
N ASP A 66 -3.62 14.10 -7.11
CA ASP A 66 -4.16 15.44 -6.88
C ASP A 66 -3.05 16.41 -6.50
N ASN A 67 -2.07 15.96 -5.70
CA ASN A 67 -0.86 16.70 -5.37
C ASN A 67 0.35 15.77 -5.34
N ILE A 68 1.51 16.26 -5.80
CA ILE A 68 2.80 15.59 -5.63
C ILE A 68 3.76 16.49 -4.89
N TYR A 69 4.29 15.98 -3.79
CA TYR A 69 5.30 16.63 -2.97
C TYR A 69 6.66 16.04 -3.31
N ILE A 70 7.54 16.86 -3.91
CA ILE A 70 8.90 16.45 -4.24
C ILE A 70 9.80 16.64 -3.03
N GLY A 71 10.38 15.55 -2.54
CA GLY A 71 11.31 15.59 -1.41
C GLY A 71 11.31 14.31 -0.58
N ASN A 72 12.17 14.32 0.45
CA ASN A 72 12.28 13.17 1.34
C ASN A 72 11.08 13.11 2.28
N ALA A 73 10.44 11.95 2.36
CA ALA A 73 9.30 11.72 3.25
C ALA A 73 9.61 12.01 4.73
N LYS A 74 10.89 11.85 5.18
CA LYS A 74 11.31 12.21 6.55
C LYS A 74 11.12 13.68 6.88
N ASP A 75 11.26 14.53 5.87
CA ASP A 75 11.21 15.99 6.01
C ASP A 75 9.81 16.51 5.70
N LEU A 76 9.11 15.90 4.75
CA LEU A 76 7.78 16.32 4.31
C LEU A 76 6.66 15.87 5.27
N LEU A 77 6.67 14.62 5.75
CA LEU A 77 5.60 14.10 6.62
C LEU A 77 5.32 14.99 7.85
N PRO A 78 6.34 15.52 8.57
CA PRO A 78 6.09 16.41 9.70
C PRO A 78 5.43 17.74 9.35
N THR A 79 5.46 18.16 8.07
CA THR A 79 4.89 19.45 7.61
C THR A 79 3.47 19.29 7.06
N LEU A 80 2.96 18.07 6.94
CA LEU A 80 1.62 17.81 6.44
C LEU A 80 0.58 18.01 7.56
N ASP A 81 -0.29 19.00 7.39
CA ASP A 81 -1.45 19.23 8.27
C ASP A 81 -2.65 18.33 7.91
N GLU A 82 -2.62 17.75 6.73
CA GLU A 82 -3.67 16.89 6.18
C GLU A 82 -3.75 15.53 6.86
N LYS A 83 -4.97 14.99 6.93
CA LYS A 83 -5.22 13.64 7.43
C LYS A 83 -5.64 12.71 6.30
N TYR A 84 -5.05 11.51 6.28
CA TYR A 84 -5.28 10.50 5.26
C TYR A 84 -6.00 9.28 5.85
N ASP A 85 -6.95 8.72 5.10
CA ASP A 85 -7.58 7.45 5.47
C ASP A 85 -6.59 6.29 5.32
N LEU A 86 -5.68 6.41 4.35
CA LEU A 86 -4.69 5.39 4.04
C LEU A 86 -3.35 6.02 3.63
N ILE A 87 -2.27 5.47 4.18
CA ILE A 87 -0.91 5.72 3.70
C ILE A 87 -0.39 4.43 3.05
N LEU A 88 0.23 4.57 1.89
CA LEU A 88 0.94 3.50 1.21
C LEU A 88 2.45 3.68 1.42
N LEU A 89 3.10 2.62 1.90
CA LEU A 89 4.55 2.48 2.01
C LEU A 89 4.94 1.18 1.31
N ILE A 90 4.97 1.22 -0.02
CA ILE A 90 5.17 0.03 -0.84
C ILE A 90 6.58 0.02 -1.39
N ASP A 91 7.40 -0.91 -0.86
CA ASP A 91 8.81 -1.06 -1.20
C ASP A 91 9.59 0.27 -0.99
N VAL A 92 9.41 0.84 0.21
CA VAL A 92 9.99 2.13 0.64
C VAL A 92 10.79 1.98 1.94
N LEU A 93 10.29 1.21 2.91
CA LEU A 93 10.92 1.14 4.24
C LEU A 93 12.34 0.57 4.23
N GLU A 94 12.66 -0.32 3.31
CA GLU A 94 13.98 -0.93 3.14
C GLU A 94 15.06 0.08 2.74
N HIS A 95 14.66 1.23 2.22
CA HIS A 95 15.57 2.31 1.83
C HIS A 95 16.01 3.20 3.00
N PHE A 96 15.43 3.01 4.18
CA PHE A 96 15.83 3.67 5.42
C PHE A 96 16.61 2.71 6.32
N ASP A 97 17.52 3.23 7.11
CA ASP A 97 18.03 2.51 8.27
C ASP A 97 16.90 2.25 9.28
N TYR A 98 17.16 1.43 10.29
CA TYR A 98 16.13 1.02 11.25
C TYR A 98 15.45 2.21 11.94
N ASP A 99 16.25 3.14 12.47
CA ASP A 99 15.73 4.30 13.20
C ASP A 99 14.99 5.28 12.28
N GLY A 100 15.51 5.49 11.08
CA GLY A 100 14.82 6.27 10.04
C GLY A 100 13.50 5.68 9.64
N GLY A 101 13.43 4.37 9.46
CA GLY A 101 12.17 3.67 9.16
C GLY A 101 11.17 3.73 10.30
N LEU A 102 11.61 3.61 11.56
CA LEU A 102 10.74 3.80 12.73
C LEU A 102 10.19 5.22 12.81
N LYS A 103 11.02 6.23 12.51
CA LYS A 103 10.59 7.62 12.46
C LYS A 103 9.53 7.83 11.37
N ILE A 104 9.74 7.31 10.16
CA ILE A 104 8.73 7.34 9.08
C ILE A 104 7.41 6.73 9.53
N LEU A 105 7.44 5.53 10.13
CA LEU A 105 6.23 4.86 10.61
C LEU A 105 5.52 5.67 11.71
N SER A 106 6.28 6.34 12.58
CA SER A 106 5.74 7.23 13.61
C SER A 106 5.04 8.45 12.98
N GLU A 107 5.66 9.11 12.01
CA GLU A 107 5.05 10.25 11.32
C GLU A 107 3.81 9.82 10.51
N CYS A 108 3.88 8.70 9.79
CA CYS A 108 2.72 8.14 9.09
C CYS A 108 1.52 7.93 10.03
N LYS A 109 1.75 7.49 11.27
CA LYS A 109 0.67 7.33 12.26
C LYS A 109 0.04 8.64 12.74
N LYS A 110 0.76 9.74 12.67
CA LYS A 110 0.21 11.07 13.03
C LYS A 110 -0.75 11.58 11.95
N VAL A 111 -0.42 11.35 10.66
CA VAL A 111 -1.19 11.87 9.52
C VAL A 111 -2.12 10.84 8.89
N GLY A 112 -1.93 9.54 9.15
CA GLY A 112 -2.71 8.46 8.56
C GLY A 112 -3.51 7.64 9.57
N ARG A 113 -4.75 7.33 9.21
CA ARG A 113 -5.62 6.43 9.97
C ARG A 113 -5.21 4.97 9.82
N ASN A 114 -4.79 4.59 8.60
CA ASN A 114 -4.33 3.24 8.26
C ASN A 114 -3.06 3.33 7.41
N ILE A 115 -2.21 2.31 7.49
CA ILE A 115 -0.96 2.20 6.73
C ILE A 115 -0.92 0.81 6.11
N ILE A 116 -0.66 0.73 4.79
CA ILE A 116 -0.27 -0.50 4.11
C ILE A 116 1.23 -0.43 3.86
N ILE A 117 1.94 -1.45 4.32
CA ILE A 117 3.38 -1.59 4.16
C ILE A 117 3.66 -2.82 3.32
N SER A 118 4.51 -2.68 2.30
CA SER A 118 5.19 -3.78 1.64
C SER A 118 6.68 -3.55 1.69
N THR A 119 7.44 -4.60 1.98
CA THR A 119 8.90 -4.60 1.91
C THR A 119 9.38 -5.99 1.50
N PRO A 120 10.45 -6.14 0.72
CA PRO A 120 10.97 -7.44 0.32
C PRO A 120 11.32 -8.33 1.52
N LYS A 121 11.08 -9.64 1.41
CA LYS A 121 11.54 -10.63 2.39
C LYS A 121 13.05 -10.82 2.35
N ASP A 122 13.63 -10.56 1.22
CA ASP A 122 15.07 -10.53 0.99
C ASP A 122 15.38 -9.27 0.19
N ILE A 123 16.10 -8.35 0.81
CA ILE A 123 16.47 -7.07 0.20
C ILE A 123 17.69 -7.20 -0.72
N GLY A 124 18.39 -8.35 -0.69
CA GLY A 124 19.62 -8.53 -1.44
C GLY A 124 20.68 -7.46 -1.16
N ASN A 125 21.55 -7.24 -2.14
CA ASN A 125 22.56 -6.18 -2.09
C ASN A 125 22.28 -5.11 -3.16
N GLN A 126 21.10 -4.50 -3.10
CA GLN A 126 20.72 -3.44 -4.03
C GLN A 126 21.41 -2.13 -3.65
N LYS A 127 22.29 -1.67 -4.53
CA LYS A 127 22.83 -0.31 -4.53
C LYS A 127 21.91 0.55 -5.41
N GLY A 128 21.98 1.86 -5.30
CA GLY A 128 21.12 2.75 -6.07
C GLY A 128 20.97 2.36 -7.55
N SER A 129 19.80 2.59 -8.13
CA SER A 129 19.45 2.21 -9.49
C SER A 129 19.23 3.44 -10.35
N ARG A 130 19.66 3.40 -11.64
CA ARG A 130 19.43 4.47 -12.62
C ARG A 130 19.83 5.88 -12.14
N GLY A 131 20.91 5.96 -11.33
CA GLY A 131 21.38 7.21 -10.73
C GLY A 131 20.59 7.69 -9.52
N ASN A 132 19.60 6.93 -9.06
CA ASN A 132 18.84 7.18 -7.86
C ASN A 132 19.50 6.48 -6.66
N VAL A 133 20.21 7.24 -5.82
CA VAL A 133 20.85 6.71 -4.61
C VAL A 133 19.85 6.34 -3.52
N PHE A 134 18.65 6.89 -3.56
CA PHE A 134 17.58 6.60 -2.59
C PHE A 134 17.03 5.18 -2.74
N GLU A 135 17.26 4.51 -3.86
CA GLU A 135 16.89 3.10 -4.05
C GLU A 135 17.86 2.10 -3.42
N THR A 136 18.88 2.59 -2.68
CA THR A 136 19.78 1.70 -1.94
C THR A 136 19.04 1.05 -0.79
N HIS A 137 19.10 -0.29 -0.72
CA HIS A 137 18.57 -1.03 0.42
C HIS A 137 19.50 -0.89 1.63
N LYS A 138 18.94 -0.52 2.78
CA LYS A 138 19.71 -0.24 4.01
C LYS A 138 19.33 -1.16 5.16
N PHE A 139 18.08 -1.60 5.24
CA PHE A 139 17.62 -2.41 6.36
C PHE A 139 16.62 -3.49 5.98
N GLN A 140 16.87 -4.72 6.45
CA GLN A 140 15.99 -5.86 6.27
C GLN A 140 14.88 -5.89 7.32
N TRP A 141 13.68 -5.50 6.93
CA TRP A 141 12.50 -5.58 7.81
C TRP A 141 12.06 -7.02 8.01
N LYS A 142 11.63 -7.34 9.24
CA LYS A 142 11.14 -8.67 9.66
C LYS A 142 9.85 -8.52 10.44
N LYS A 143 9.06 -9.59 10.54
CA LYS A 143 7.79 -9.60 11.27
C LYS A 143 7.88 -9.02 12.68
N LYS A 144 8.93 -9.36 13.41
CA LYS A 144 9.16 -8.90 14.79
C LYS A 144 9.18 -7.37 14.94
N HIS A 145 9.60 -6.63 13.90
CA HIS A 145 9.67 -5.18 13.95
C HIS A 145 8.29 -4.50 13.90
N PHE A 146 7.24 -5.25 13.57
CA PHE A 146 5.86 -4.75 13.53
C PHE A 146 5.01 -5.25 14.70
N GLU A 147 5.57 -6.03 15.63
CA GLU A 147 4.81 -6.62 16.75
C GLU A 147 4.29 -5.57 17.72
N MET A 148 4.92 -4.42 17.82
CA MET A 148 4.50 -3.30 18.66
C MET A 148 3.12 -2.73 18.32
N TYR A 149 2.64 -2.92 17.10
CA TYR A 149 1.35 -2.40 16.67
C TYR A 149 0.23 -3.34 17.10
N LYS A 150 -0.74 -2.84 17.89
CA LYS A 150 -1.88 -3.64 18.39
C LYS A 150 -2.90 -3.93 17.29
N LYS A 151 -3.28 -2.92 16.50
CA LYS A 151 -4.26 -3.04 15.40
C LYS A 151 -3.53 -3.28 14.08
N LYS A 152 -3.28 -4.55 13.78
CA LYS A 152 -2.57 -4.97 12.57
C LYS A 152 -3.00 -6.34 12.09
N PHE A 153 -2.69 -6.64 10.83
CA PHE A 153 -2.61 -8.01 10.34
C PHE A 153 -1.58 -8.13 9.21
N PHE A 154 -1.12 -9.34 9.04
CA PHE A 154 -0.16 -9.72 8.02
C PHE A 154 -0.88 -10.42 6.86
N VAL A 155 -0.49 -10.08 5.64
CA VAL A 155 -0.95 -10.75 4.41
C VAL A 155 0.16 -11.65 3.91
N SER A 156 -0.13 -12.93 3.75
CA SER A 156 0.85 -13.90 3.24
C SER A 156 1.18 -13.61 1.78
N ASN A 157 2.46 -13.48 1.50
CA ASN A 157 3.00 -13.31 0.15
C ASN A 157 4.36 -14.03 0.09
N ASN A 158 4.73 -14.56 -1.07
CA ASN A 158 5.96 -15.33 -1.20
C ASN A 158 7.22 -14.45 -1.26
N LYS A 159 7.13 -13.24 -1.80
CA LYS A 159 8.25 -12.33 -2.05
C LYS A 159 8.35 -11.20 -1.03
N SER A 160 7.22 -10.69 -0.54
CA SER A 160 7.17 -9.52 0.31
C SER A 160 6.56 -9.79 1.68
N LEU A 161 6.94 -8.99 2.66
CA LEU A 161 6.23 -8.81 3.91
C LEU A 161 5.19 -7.72 3.68
N ILE A 162 3.91 -8.08 3.81
CA ILE A 162 2.80 -7.12 3.63
C ILE A 162 2.05 -6.99 4.94
N TYR A 163 1.96 -5.76 5.46
CA TYR A 163 1.23 -5.43 6.66
C TYR A 163 0.14 -4.39 6.40
N PHE A 164 -0.97 -4.58 7.07
CA PHE A 164 -1.97 -3.54 7.29
C PHE A 164 -1.94 -3.15 8.76
N ILE A 165 -1.74 -1.88 9.06
CA ILE A 165 -1.69 -1.32 10.41
C ILE A 165 -2.69 -0.18 10.48
N GLY A 166 -3.54 -0.13 11.51
CA GLY A 166 -4.42 1.01 11.75
C GLY A 166 -5.81 0.63 12.25
N GLU A 167 -6.65 1.63 12.38
CA GLU A 167 -7.94 1.53 13.04
C GLU A 167 -8.89 0.52 12.39
N ASP A 168 -8.84 0.41 11.06
CA ASP A 168 -9.73 -0.46 10.29
C ASP A 168 -9.16 -1.87 10.05
N ALA A 169 -8.04 -2.23 10.69
CA ALA A 169 -7.35 -3.51 10.45
C ALA A 169 -8.27 -4.72 10.61
N TYR A 170 -9.06 -4.78 11.67
CA TYR A 170 -9.98 -5.91 11.90
C TYR A 170 -11.13 -5.95 10.90
N LYS A 171 -11.70 -4.78 10.56
CA LYS A 171 -12.77 -4.65 9.57
C LYS A 171 -12.32 -5.16 8.20
N VAL A 172 -11.18 -4.64 7.71
CA VAL A 172 -10.62 -5.03 6.41
C VAL A 172 -10.29 -6.52 6.36
N ARG A 173 -9.63 -7.04 7.41
CA ARG A 173 -9.31 -8.47 7.52
C ARG A 173 -10.55 -9.36 7.46
N ASN A 174 -11.62 -8.98 8.16
CA ASN A 174 -12.87 -9.76 8.19
C ASN A 174 -13.57 -9.73 6.83
N ASN A 175 -13.61 -8.58 6.15
CA ASN A 175 -14.19 -8.47 4.81
C ASN A 175 -13.48 -9.39 3.82
N ILE A 176 -12.14 -9.43 3.84
CA ILE A 176 -11.34 -10.33 3.00
C ILE A 176 -11.66 -11.79 3.30
N LYS A 177 -11.70 -12.18 4.58
CA LYS A 177 -12.01 -13.57 4.97
C LYS A 177 -13.40 -13.97 4.53
N THR A 178 -14.40 -13.12 4.75
CA THR A 178 -15.79 -13.38 4.36
C THR A 178 -15.93 -13.53 2.85
N SER A 179 -15.27 -12.69 2.07
CA SER A 179 -15.28 -12.79 0.61
C SER A 179 -14.66 -14.09 0.11
N LYS A 180 -13.49 -14.45 0.63
CA LYS A 180 -12.81 -15.71 0.29
C LYS A 180 -13.65 -16.93 0.65
N SER A 181 -14.32 -16.90 1.80
CA SER A 181 -15.24 -17.97 2.22
C SER A 181 -16.42 -18.11 1.26
N LYS A 182 -17.05 -16.99 0.86
CA LYS A 182 -18.16 -17.00 -0.11
C LYS A 182 -17.73 -17.55 -1.49
N ILE A 183 -16.54 -17.13 -1.97
CA ILE A 183 -15.99 -17.65 -3.24
C ILE A 183 -15.73 -19.15 -3.14
N LYS A 184 -15.11 -19.60 -2.04
CA LYS A 184 -14.86 -21.04 -1.79
C LYS A 184 -16.16 -21.85 -1.74
N ALA A 185 -17.20 -21.34 -1.08
CA ALA A 185 -18.51 -21.99 -1.01
C ALA A 185 -19.16 -22.11 -2.39
N LYS A 186 -19.17 -21.04 -3.19
CA LYS A 186 -19.66 -21.06 -4.58
C LYS A 186 -18.85 -22.04 -5.42
N PHE A 187 -17.52 -22.03 -5.35
CA PHE A 187 -16.68 -22.96 -6.10
C PHE A 187 -17.00 -24.43 -5.75
N LYS A 188 -17.16 -24.75 -4.45
CA LYS A 188 -17.57 -26.08 -4.00
C LYS A 188 -18.94 -26.49 -4.55
N GLN A 189 -19.88 -25.53 -4.61
CA GLN A 189 -21.24 -25.76 -5.12
C GLN A 189 -21.24 -26.04 -6.63
N TYR A 190 -20.55 -25.21 -7.41
CA TYR A 190 -20.57 -25.33 -8.88
C TYR A 190 -19.58 -26.34 -9.46
N PHE A 191 -18.50 -26.64 -8.72
CA PHE A 191 -17.43 -27.55 -9.17
C PHE A 191 -17.06 -28.59 -8.11
N PRO A 192 -18.01 -29.43 -7.63
CA PRO A 192 -17.80 -30.33 -6.50
C PRO A 192 -16.68 -31.37 -6.75
N SER A 193 -16.58 -31.89 -7.98
CA SER A 193 -15.56 -32.89 -8.34
C SER A 193 -14.15 -32.29 -8.32
N ILE A 194 -13.97 -31.09 -8.86
CA ILE A 194 -12.69 -30.37 -8.84
C ILE A 194 -12.31 -29.99 -7.41
N TYR A 195 -13.28 -29.53 -6.62
CA TYR A 195 -13.05 -29.18 -5.22
C TYR A 195 -12.55 -30.38 -4.39
N LYS A 196 -13.10 -31.56 -4.62
CA LYS A 196 -12.64 -32.81 -3.97
C LYS A 196 -11.22 -33.19 -4.37
N LEU A 197 -10.83 -32.97 -5.62
CA LEU A 197 -9.46 -33.20 -6.11
C LEU A 197 -8.44 -32.26 -5.48
N LEU A 198 -8.76 -30.98 -5.34
CA LEU A 198 -7.88 -29.96 -4.74
C LEU A 198 -7.76 -30.07 -3.22
N GLY A 199 -8.71 -30.67 -2.53
CA GLY A 199 -8.71 -30.85 -1.07
C GLY A 199 -8.04 -32.12 -0.56
N LYS A 200 -7.38 -32.90 -1.43
CA LYS A 200 -6.66 -34.14 -1.08
C LYS A 200 -5.15 -33.98 -0.93
N ASN A 201 -4.64 -32.73 -0.93
CA ASN A 201 -3.23 -32.43 -0.64
C ASN A 201 -3.09 -31.67 0.68
#